data_c6d1f008b3b3a5b8f8b91e49e8182c03
#
_entry.id   c6d1f008b3b3a5b8f8b91e49e8182c03
#
_cell.length_a   1.000
_cell.length_b   1.000
_cell.length_c   1.000
_cell.angle_alpha   90.00
_cell.angle_beta   90.00
_cell.angle_gamma   90.00
#
_symmetry.space_group_name_H-M   'P 1'
#
loop_
_entity.id
_entity.type
_entity.pdbx_description
1 polymer ?
#
loop_
_entity_poly.entity_id
_entity_poly.type
_entity_poly.pdbx_seq_one_letter_code
_entity_poly.pdbx_strand_id
1 'polypeptide(L)'
;MQLNEDQRMIQDMVRAFAAAELQPLAAQVDEQARFDPGVLQKLAAVNLLGLLAPAEVGGAGVDYATFTLAIEEVARVCGSTALLLVTHNALGAAAIAMHGSAALREAWLGRCARGEAIAAFAWTEPDAGSDSGVLQTTAELQGDEDWVLNGTKNAVSCAAVADCFLVAARETGAGADASNLGLWLVEKTAPGLTVDPHADTLGLRAAGLTGLRLDQVVVGPDNRLGVRRMEELQRLLDGARIAVGALAVGIAEAGLERALRYARERPQFVTSIVEHQSVQLRLADAAADTHAARLVVHEAARAYDAREPVARLAATAKLFATEAATRVCDHAIQVHGGYGYCTEYHVERSYRDAKMCEVAYGPSDLQRFVIVREMVREADAGWALLQ
;
A
#
# COMPACT_ATOMS: atom_id res chain seq x y z
N MET A 1 -6.34 -11.77 19.06
CA MET A 1 -7.41 -11.45 18.10
C MET A 1 -8.17 -12.73 17.77
N GLN A 2 -9.51 -12.71 17.77
CA GLN A 2 -10.31 -13.86 17.31
C GLN A 2 -10.76 -13.58 15.88
N LEU A 3 -10.34 -14.43 14.95
CA LEU A 3 -10.84 -14.45 13.57
C LEU A 3 -12.15 -15.25 13.51
N ASN A 4 -13.09 -14.81 12.68
CA ASN A 4 -14.25 -15.62 12.32
C ASN A 4 -13.84 -16.75 11.34
N GLU A 5 -14.77 -17.61 10.97
CA GLU A 5 -14.49 -18.76 10.10
C GLU A 5 -14.07 -18.36 8.69
N ASP A 6 -14.76 -17.38 8.10
CA ASP A 6 -14.45 -16.86 6.75
C ASP A 6 -13.06 -16.20 6.71
N GLN A 7 -12.72 -15.42 7.72
CA GLN A 7 -11.40 -14.79 7.84
C GLN A 7 -10.28 -15.81 7.91
N ARG A 8 -10.47 -16.90 8.68
CA ARG A 8 -9.48 -17.98 8.75
C ARG A 8 -9.33 -18.69 7.41
N MET A 9 -10.46 -19.01 6.78
CA MET A 9 -10.46 -19.67 5.47
C MET A 9 -9.71 -18.86 4.42
N ILE A 10 -9.98 -17.55 4.35
CA ILE A 10 -9.28 -16.65 3.41
C ILE A 10 -7.80 -16.54 3.77
N GLN A 11 -7.46 -16.36 5.04
CA GLN A 11 -6.07 -16.31 5.48
C GLN A 11 -5.30 -17.58 5.11
N ASP A 12 -5.87 -18.75 5.37
CA ASP A 12 -5.23 -20.04 5.07
C ASP A 12 -5.09 -20.25 3.55
N MET A 13 -6.10 -19.87 2.77
CA MET A 13 -6.06 -19.92 1.31
C MET A 13 -4.95 -19.02 0.76
N VAL A 14 -4.86 -17.75 1.21
CA VAL A 14 -3.83 -16.81 0.75
C VAL A 14 -2.44 -17.26 1.18
N ARG A 15 -2.29 -17.78 2.40
CA ARG A 15 -1.02 -18.36 2.89
C ARG A 15 -0.55 -19.53 2.02
N ALA A 16 -1.44 -20.47 1.72
CA ALA A 16 -1.12 -21.61 0.86
C ALA A 16 -0.74 -21.16 -0.56
N PHE A 17 -1.50 -20.23 -1.13
CA PHE A 17 -1.20 -19.64 -2.44
C PHE A 17 0.16 -18.92 -2.45
N ALA A 18 0.42 -18.06 -1.47
CA ALA A 18 1.67 -17.32 -1.37
C ALA A 18 2.88 -18.25 -1.24
N ALA A 19 2.77 -19.31 -0.45
CA ALA A 19 3.82 -20.30 -0.29
C ALA A 19 4.07 -21.11 -1.58
N ALA A 20 3.03 -21.49 -2.30
CA ALA A 20 3.14 -22.30 -3.50
C ALA A 20 3.58 -21.48 -4.74
N GLU A 21 3.01 -20.29 -4.93
CA GLU A 21 3.10 -19.55 -6.19
C GLU A 21 4.02 -18.33 -6.14
N LEU A 22 4.17 -17.68 -4.98
CA LEU A 22 4.96 -16.47 -4.85
C LEU A 22 6.34 -16.70 -4.22
N GLN A 23 6.44 -17.58 -3.22
CA GLN A 23 7.69 -17.83 -2.52
C GLN A 23 8.82 -18.29 -3.45
N PRO A 24 8.62 -19.19 -4.42
CA PRO A 24 9.68 -19.61 -5.34
C PRO A 24 10.21 -18.48 -6.23
N LEU A 25 9.39 -17.45 -6.48
CA LEU A 25 9.72 -16.35 -7.37
C LEU A 25 10.25 -15.11 -6.64
N ALA A 26 10.04 -15.01 -5.33
CA ALA A 26 10.24 -13.78 -4.57
C ALA A 26 11.70 -13.26 -4.61
N ALA A 27 12.69 -14.12 -4.63
CA ALA A 27 14.09 -13.72 -4.75
C ALA A 27 14.41 -13.18 -6.15
N GLN A 28 13.95 -13.89 -7.20
CA GLN A 28 14.12 -13.47 -8.59
C GLN A 28 13.42 -12.15 -8.89
N VAL A 29 12.20 -11.96 -8.34
CA VAL A 29 11.41 -10.73 -8.45
C VAL A 29 12.15 -9.53 -7.85
N ASP A 30 12.80 -9.71 -6.69
CA ASP A 30 13.63 -8.66 -6.07
C ASP A 30 14.90 -8.39 -6.90
N GLU A 31 15.63 -9.43 -7.30
CA GLU A 31 16.88 -9.31 -8.06
C GLU A 31 16.66 -8.63 -9.42
N GLN A 32 15.62 -9.04 -10.16
CA GLN A 32 15.30 -8.49 -11.47
C GLN A 32 14.56 -7.14 -11.40
N ALA A 33 14.15 -6.71 -10.21
CA ALA A 33 13.37 -5.50 -9.97
C ALA A 33 12.12 -5.40 -10.89
N ARG A 34 11.46 -6.52 -11.15
CA ARG A 34 10.25 -6.61 -11.99
C ARG A 34 9.42 -7.82 -11.61
N PHE A 35 8.12 -7.72 -11.83
CA PHE A 35 7.24 -8.88 -11.68
C PHE A 35 7.46 -9.90 -12.80
N ASP A 36 7.37 -11.18 -12.44
CA ASP A 36 7.19 -12.23 -13.42
C ASP A 36 5.86 -12.02 -14.16
N PRO A 37 5.80 -12.11 -15.50
CA PRO A 37 4.59 -11.87 -16.27
C PRO A 37 3.39 -12.74 -15.83
N GLY A 38 3.64 -13.93 -15.28
CA GLY A 38 2.59 -14.84 -14.80
C GLY A 38 2.03 -14.48 -13.43
N VAL A 39 2.69 -13.62 -12.64
CA VAL A 39 2.24 -13.29 -11.27
C VAL A 39 0.87 -12.63 -11.28
N LEU A 40 0.62 -11.67 -12.17
CA LEU A 40 -0.67 -10.97 -12.26
C LEU A 40 -1.82 -11.93 -12.58
N GLN A 41 -1.59 -12.87 -13.50
CA GLN A 41 -2.58 -13.89 -13.88
C GLN A 41 -2.88 -14.83 -12.70
N LYS A 42 -1.84 -15.23 -11.93
CA LYS A 42 -2.00 -16.06 -10.74
C LYS A 42 -2.79 -15.34 -9.65
N LEU A 43 -2.52 -14.04 -9.41
CA LEU A 43 -3.26 -13.20 -8.46
C LEU A 43 -4.73 -13.05 -8.87
N ALA A 44 -4.99 -12.84 -10.17
CA ALA A 44 -6.34 -12.75 -10.73
C ALA A 44 -7.12 -14.07 -10.56
N ALA A 45 -6.48 -15.21 -10.83
CA ALA A 45 -7.11 -16.53 -10.74
C ALA A 45 -7.64 -16.88 -9.34
N VAL A 46 -7.06 -16.30 -8.27
CA VAL A 46 -7.51 -16.46 -6.89
C VAL A 46 -8.20 -15.20 -6.34
N ASN A 47 -8.60 -14.29 -7.22
CA ASN A 47 -9.33 -13.06 -6.93
C ASN A 47 -8.63 -12.09 -5.94
N LEU A 48 -7.31 -12.12 -5.84
CA LEU A 48 -6.55 -11.20 -4.99
C LEU A 48 -6.51 -9.77 -5.54
N LEU A 49 -6.72 -9.58 -6.84
CA LEU A 49 -6.84 -8.25 -7.45
C LEU A 49 -8.22 -7.62 -7.25
N GLY A 50 -9.24 -8.41 -6.92
CA GLY A 50 -10.60 -7.95 -6.68
C GLY A 50 -11.06 -8.03 -5.22
N LEU A 51 -10.16 -8.09 -4.23
CA LEU A 51 -10.53 -8.34 -2.83
C LEU A 51 -11.58 -7.35 -2.30
N LEU A 52 -11.37 -6.06 -2.49
CA LEU A 52 -12.28 -5.01 -2.01
C LEU A 52 -13.40 -4.65 -3.00
N ALA A 53 -13.31 -5.10 -4.24
CA ALA A 53 -14.34 -4.82 -5.24
C ALA A 53 -15.59 -5.67 -4.97
N PRO A 54 -16.81 -5.11 -5.20
CA PRO A 54 -18.05 -5.84 -4.99
C PRO A 54 -18.18 -7.09 -5.86
N ALA A 55 -18.94 -8.08 -5.37
CA ALA A 55 -19.16 -9.35 -6.09
C ALA A 55 -19.86 -9.15 -7.44
N GLU A 56 -20.73 -8.15 -7.55
CA GLU A 56 -21.50 -7.82 -8.75
C GLU A 56 -20.60 -7.44 -9.95
N VAL A 57 -19.38 -6.98 -9.67
CA VAL A 57 -18.39 -6.65 -10.71
C VAL A 57 -17.28 -7.70 -10.82
N GLY A 58 -17.42 -8.83 -10.13
CA GLY A 58 -16.48 -9.96 -10.17
C GLY A 58 -15.41 -9.90 -9.08
N GLY A 59 -15.54 -9.04 -8.07
CA GLY A 59 -14.67 -8.98 -6.91
C GLY A 59 -15.04 -10.00 -5.83
N ALA A 60 -14.24 -10.05 -4.75
CA ALA A 60 -14.50 -10.90 -3.59
C ALA A 60 -15.41 -10.21 -2.54
N GLY A 61 -15.47 -8.88 -2.54
CA GLY A 61 -16.32 -8.10 -1.63
C GLY A 61 -15.99 -8.30 -0.14
N VAL A 62 -14.72 -8.60 0.19
CA VAL A 62 -14.33 -8.82 1.58
C VAL A 62 -14.27 -7.51 2.36
N ASP A 63 -14.45 -7.59 3.68
CA ASP A 63 -14.24 -6.47 4.57
C ASP A 63 -12.75 -6.09 4.67
N TYR A 64 -12.48 -4.89 5.16
CA TYR A 64 -11.13 -4.36 5.25
C TYR A 64 -10.25 -5.16 6.23
N ALA A 65 -10.85 -5.70 7.30
CA ALA A 65 -10.17 -6.57 8.23
C ALA A 65 -9.68 -7.86 7.54
N THR A 66 -10.49 -8.47 6.70
CA THR A 66 -10.10 -9.64 5.89
C THR A 66 -9.05 -9.28 4.83
N PHE A 67 -9.20 -8.12 4.18
CA PHE A 67 -8.20 -7.62 3.23
C PHE A 67 -6.83 -7.46 3.89
N THR A 68 -6.75 -6.92 5.10
CA THR A 68 -5.47 -6.78 5.81
C THR A 68 -4.81 -8.11 6.12
N LEU A 69 -5.58 -9.16 6.46
CA LEU A 69 -5.06 -10.52 6.63
C LEU A 69 -4.43 -11.06 5.33
N ALA A 70 -5.10 -10.86 4.21
CA ALA A 70 -4.56 -11.28 2.90
C ALA A 70 -3.27 -10.54 2.56
N ILE A 71 -3.19 -9.23 2.82
CA ILE A 71 -1.97 -8.44 2.60
C ILE A 71 -0.82 -8.92 3.49
N GLU A 72 -1.04 -9.24 4.77
CA GLU A 72 -0.03 -9.80 5.66
C GLU A 72 0.56 -11.10 5.10
N GLU A 73 -0.27 -12.05 4.66
CA GLU A 73 0.19 -13.35 4.17
C GLU A 73 1.00 -13.22 2.86
N VAL A 74 0.60 -12.33 1.95
CA VAL A 74 1.37 -12.06 0.72
C VAL A 74 2.67 -11.34 1.07
N ALA A 75 2.65 -10.35 1.96
CA ALA A 75 3.82 -9.57 2.35
C ALA A 75 4.89 -10.42 3.06
N ARG A 76 4.47 -11.42 3.82
CA ARG A 76 5.34 -12.40 4.47
C ARG A 76 6.24 -13.14 3.48
N VAL A 77 5.83 -13.23 2.24
CA VAL A 77 6.55 -13.93 1.16
C VAL A 77 7.21 -12.95 0.20
N CYS A 78 6.45 -11.96 -0.29
CA CYS A 78 6.91 -10.99 -1.28
C CYS A 78 6.29 -9.60 -1.03
N GLY A 79 7.08 -8.69 -0.45
CA GLY A 79 6.64 -7.32 -0.17
C GLY A 79 6.22 -6.55 -1.42
N SER A 80 6.94 -6.72 -2.54
CA SER A 80 6.59 -6.06 -3.82
C SER A 80 5.20 -6.48 -4.33
N THR A 81 4.86 -7.77 -4.24
CA THR A 81 3.53 -8.26 -4.65
C THR A 81 2.43 -7.73 -3.71
N ALA A 82 2.71 -7.67 -2.40
CA ALA A 82 1.77 -7.10 -1.44
C ALA A 82 1.56 -5.60 -1.69
N LEU A 83 2.61 -4.84 -2.04
CA LEU A 83 2.48 -3.42 -2.40
C LEU A 83 1.63 -3.24 -3.67
N LEU A 84 1.76 -4.12 -4.66
CA LEU A 84 0.88 -4.12 -5.83
C LEU A 84 -0.58 -4.27 -5.42
N LEU A 85 -0.89 -5.24 -4.54
CA LEU A 85 -2.25 -5.46 -4.05
C LEU A 85 -2.78 -4.26 -3.25
N VAL A 86 -1.94 -3.65 -2.41
CA VAL A 86 -2.29 -2.41 -1.68
C VAL A 86 -2.59 -1.28 -2.64
N THR A 87 -1.69 -0.99 -3.58
CA THR A 87 -1.86 0.10 -4.54
C THR A 87 -3.10 -0.10 -5.39
N HIS A 88 -3.30 -1.30 -5.91
CA HIS A 88 -4.41 -1.61 -6.79
C HIS A 88 -5.75 -1.63 -6.06
N ASN A 89 -5.88 -2.43 -4.97
CA ASN A 89 -7.15 -2.59 -4.26
C ASN A 89 -7.52 -1.37 -3.42
N ALA A 90 -6.58 -0.88 -2.57
CA ALA A 90 -6.88 0.14 -1.55
C ALA A 90 -6.82 1.58 -2.06
N LEU A 91 -6.22 1.82 -3.23
CA LEU A 91 -6.17 3.15 -3.86
C LEU A 91 -6.81 3.16 -5.25
N GLY A 92 -6.26 2.41 -6.22
CA GLY A 92 -6.72 2.45 -7.61
C GLY A 92 -8.20 2.08 -7.76
N ALA A 93 -8.52 0.81 -7.55
CA ALA A 93 -9.89 0.30 -7.65
C ALA A 93 -10.84 0.93 -6.61
N ALA A 94 -10.35 1.16 -5.37
CA ALA A 94 -11.14 1.80 -4.33
C ALA A 94 -11.53 3.25 -4.70
N ALA A 95 -10.62 4.04 -5.31
CA ALA A 95 -10.95 5.39 -5.77
C ALA A 95 -12.05 5.37 -6.84
N ILE A 96 -11.98 4.43 -7.80
CA ILE A 96 -13.01 4.24 -8.81
C ILE A 96 -14.34 3.85 -8.16
N ALA A 97 -14.32 2.90 -7.21
CA ALA A 97 -15.52 2.44 -6.52
C ALA A 97 -16.18 3.55 -5.69
N MET A 98 -15.39 4.36 -4.97
CA MET A 98 -15.88 5.39 -4.04
C MET A 98 -16.31 6.68 -4.77
N HIS A 99 -15.56 7.10 -5.79
CA HIS A 99 -15.66 8.43 -6.39
C HIS A 99 -15.92 8.43 -7.89
N GLY A 100 -15.86 7.27 -8.57
CA GLY A 100 -16.14 7.16 -10.00
C GLY A 100 -17.62 7.43 -10.32
N SER A 101 -17.90 7.97 -11.50
CA SER A 101 -19.24 8.02 -12.08
C SER A 101 -19.79 6.60 -12.32
N ALA A 102 -21.08 6.46 -12.59
CA ALA A 102 -21.65 5.17 -12.94
C ALA A 102 -20.95 4.58 -14.19
N ALA A 103 -20.72 5.43 -15.20
CA ALA A 103 -20.03 5.05 -16.45
C ALA A 103 -18.58 4.59 -16.17
N LEU A 104 -17.83 5.34 -15.33
CA LEU A 104 -16.46 4.99 -14.99
C LEU A 104 -16.37 3.67 -14.22
N ARG A 105 -17.28 3.46 -13.26
CA ARG A 105 -17.37 2.19 -12.52
C ARG A 105 -17.68 1.01 -13.44
N GLU A 106 -18.63 1.19 -14.35
CA GLU A 106 -18.99 0.16 -15.33
C GLU A 106 -17.82 -0.18 -16.26
N ALA A 107 -17.11 0.84 -16.75
CA ALA A 107 -16.00 0.66 -17.68
C ALA A 107 -14.75 0.02 -17.06
N TRP A 108 -14.45 0.33 -15.80
CA TRP A 108 -13.14 0.03 -15.21
C TRP A 108 -13.17 -0.91 -14.00
N LEU A 109 -14.16 -0.78 -13.11
CA LEU A 109 -14.12 -1.49 -11.83
C LEU A 109 -14.14 -3.01 -12.01
N GLY A 110 -14.94 -3.52 -12.95
CA GLY A 110 -14.98 -4.95 -13.26
C GLY A 110 -13.66 -5.45 -13.86
N ARG A 111 -13.04 -4.67 -14.74
CA ARG A 111 -11.73 -5.00 -15.31
C ARG A 111 -10.64 -5.05 -14.25
N CYS A 112 -10.66 -4.09 -13.33
CA CYS A 112 -9.75 -4.08 -12.17
C CYS A 112 -9.98 -5.30 -11.28
N ALA A 113 -11.23 -5.61 -10.93
CA ALA A 113 -11.57 -6.72 -10.06
C ALA A 113 -11.13 -8.08 -10.62
N ARG A 114 -11.25 -8.29 -11.94
CA ARG A 114 -10.81 -9.53 -12.60
C ARG A 114 -9.34 -9.54 -13.00
N GLY A 115 -8.58 -8.47 -12.70
CA GLY A 115 -7.16 -8.35 -13.06
C GLY A 115 -6.92 -8.16 -14.56
N GLU A 116 -7.93 -7.72 -15.30
CA GLU A 116 -7.82 -7.33 -16.71
C GLU A 116 -7.19 -5.95 -16.88
N ALA A 117 -7.18 -5.16 -15.81
CA ALA A 117 -6.51 -3.88 -15.74
C ALA A 117 -5.95 -3.64 -14.32
N ILE A 118 -4.75 -3.12 -14.23
CA ILE A 118 -4.12 -2.68 -12.98
C ILE A 118 -4.24 -1.17 -12.89
N ALA A 119 -4.78 -0.68 -11.77
CA ALA A 119 -4.91 0.74 -11.50
C ALA A 119 -3.84 1.18 -10.49
N ALA A 120 -3.12 2.26 -10.79
CA ALA A 120 -2.16 2.91 -9.91
C ALA A 120 -2.65 4.31 -9.50
N PHE A 121 -2.09 4.85 -8.42
CA PHE A 121 -2.48 6.14 -7.87
C PHE A 121 -1.32 7.13 -7.98
N ALA A 122 -1.49 8.17 -8.79
CA ALA A 122 -0.47 9.15 -9.15
C ALA A 122 -0.72 10.48 -8.43
N TRP A 123 -0.13 10.61 -7.24
CA TRP A 123 -0.31 11.75 -6.36
C TRP A 123 0.92 12.65 -6.30
N THR A 124 2.06 12.07 -5.91
CA THR A 124 3.31 12.76 -5.58
C THR A 124 3.93 13.43 -6.79
N GLU A 125 4.51 14.61 -6.59
CA GLU A 125 5.26 15.36 -7.59
C GLU A 125 6.68 15.62 -7.07
N PRO A 126 7.64 16.04 -7.93
CA PRO A 126 9.01 16.34 -7.50
C PRO A 126 9.06 17.30 -6.29
N ASP A 127 8.21 18.33 -6.28
CA ASP A 127 8.18 19.37 -5.25
C ASP A 127 6.99 19.25 -4.28
N ALA A 128 6.11 18.24 -4.45
CA ALA A 128 4.91 18.05 -3.65
C ALA A 128 4.76 16.60 -3.18
N GLY A 129 5.40 16.25 -2.07
CA GLY A 129 5.28 14.94 -1.42
C GLY A 129 4.43 15.03 -0.16
N SER A 130 5.05 15.38 0.97
CA SER A 130 4.35 15.56 2.26
C SER A 130 3.42 16.75 2.28
N ASP A 131 3.76 17.83 1.58
CA ASP A 131 2.88 18.96 1.33
C ASP A 131 2.10 18.74 0.03
N SER A 132 0.88 18.25 0.18
CA SER A 132 -0.04 18.00 -0.94
C SER A 132 -0.79 19.26 -1.39
N GLY A 133 -0.68 20.36 -0.66
CA GLY A 133 -1.31 21.65 -1.01
C GLY A 133 -0.65 22.38 -2.16
N VAL A 134 0.59 21.96 -2.54
CA VAL A 134 1.41 22.64 -3.56
C VAL A 134 1.51 21.86 -4.88
N LEU A 135 0.56 20.96 -5.17
CA LEU A 135 0.55 20.23 -6.44
C LEU A 135 0.61 21.17 -7.63
N GLN A 136 1.48 20.88 -8.59
CA GLN A 136 1.70 21.68 -9.81
C GLN A 136 1.00 21.10 -11.04
N THR A 137 0.70 19.79 -11.06
CA THR A 137 -0.07 19.18 -12.15
C THR A 137 -1.43 19.84 -12.25
N THR A 138 -1.79 20.25 -13.46
CA THR A 138 -3.05 20.95 -13.77
C THR A 138 -3.97 20.11 -14.62
N ALA A 139 -5.26 20.35 -14.47
CA ALA A 139 -6.30 19.89 -15.35
C ALA A 139 -7.16 21.10 -15.76
N GLU A 140 -7.21 21.39 -17.05
CA GLU A 140 -7.95 22.51 -17.62
C GLU A 140 -9.10 22.00 -18.46
N LEU A 141 -10.30 22.52 -18.22
CA LEU A 141 -11.47 22.20 -19.03
C LEU A 141 -11.36 22.92 -20.37
N GLN A 142 -11.34 22.14 -21.47
CA GLN A 142 -11.36 22.67 -22.82
C GLN A 142 -12.70 22.41 -23.48
N GLY A 143 -13.31 23.48 -24.02
CA GLY A 143 -14.68 23.40 -24.50
C GLY A 143 -15.66 23.13 -23.35
N ASP A 144 -16.63 22.29 -23.60
CA ASP A 144 -17.70 22.02 -22.62
C ASP A 144 -17.50 20.69 -21.86
N GLU A 145 -16.56 19.82 -22.27
CA GLU A 145 -16.53 18.45 -21.77
C GLU A 145 -15.13 17.87 -21.53
N ASP A 146 -14.12 18.19 -22.34
CA ASP A 146 -12.81 17.54 -22.25
C ASP A 146 -11.86 18.22 -21.27
N TRP A 147 -11.07 17.42 -20.57
CA TRP A 147 -10.01 17.89 -19.67
C TRP A 147 -8.64 17.67 -20.28
N VAL A 148 -7.78 18.68 -20.19
CA VAL A 148 -6.38 18.61 -20.61
C VAL A 148 -5.47 18.64 -19.38
N LEU A 149 -4.73 17.54 -19.18
CA LEU A 149 -3.82 17.39 -18.06
C LEU A 149 -2.40 17.69 -18.49
N ASN A 150 -1.71 18.51 -17.67
CA ASN A 150 -0.28 18.86 -17.83
C ASN A 150 0.43 18.76 -16.49
N GLY A 151 1.61 18.14 -16.47
CA GLY A 151 2.43 18.05 -15.27
C GLY A 151 3.30 16.82 -15.20
N THR A 152 3.88 16.62 -14.01
CA THR A 152 4.77 15.50 -13.74
C THR A 152 4.42 14.85 -12.41
N LYS A 153 4.25 13.55 -12.40
CA LYS A 153 4.10 12.74 -11.19
C LYS A 153 5.39 11.98 -10.91
N ASN A 154 5.72 11.82 -9.65
CA ASN A 154 6.91 11.11 -9.20
C ASN A 154 6.54 10.03 -8.20
N ALA A 155 7.42 9.04 -8.04
CA ALA A 155 7.26 7.97 -7.05
C ALA A 155 5.89 7.25 -7.12
N VAL A 156 5.38 7.01 -8.34
CA VAL A 156 4.13 6.28 -8.55
C VAL A 156 4.39 4.79 -8.43
N SER A 157 3.84 4.17 -7.37
CA SER A 157 3.98 2.73 -7.14
C SER A 157 3.22 1.93 -8.21
N CYS A 158 3.83 0.84 -8.67
CA CYS A 158 3.28 -0.08 -9.65
C CYS A 158 3.00 0.52 -11.04
N ALA A 159 3.49 1.72 -11.34
CA ALA A 159 3.24 2.38 -12.61
C ALA A 159 3.79 1.60 -13.82
N ALA A 160 4.87 0.86 -13.65
CA ALA A 160 5.45 0.03 -14.71
C ALA A 160 4.46 -1.03 -15.23
N VAL A 161 3.62 -1.58 -14.36
CA VAL A 161 2.63 -2.64 -14.67
C VAL A 161 1.19 -2.14 -14.73
N ALA A 162 0.93 -0.88 -14.36
CA ALA A 162 -0.40 -0.31 -14.40
C ALA A 162 -0.91 -0.14 -15.84
N ASP A 163 -2.21 -0.27 -16.01
CA ASP A 163 -2.95 -0.02 -17.27
C ASP A 163 -3.66 1.33 -17.24
N CYS A 164 -3.96 1.84 -16.03
CA CYS A 164 -4.52 3.17 -15.83
C CYS A 164 -4.00 3.82 -14.54
N PHE A 165 -4.07 5.14 -14.50
CA PHE A 165 -3.58 5.98 -13.42
C PHE A 165 -4.68 6.90 -12.92
N LEU A 166 -4.91 6.92 -11.60
CA LEU A 166 -5.72 7.93 -10.92
C LEU A 166 -4.82 9.14 -10.65
N VAL A 167 -4.88 10.14 -11.50
CA VAL A 167 -3.98 11.31 -11.46
C VAL A 167 -4.62 12.43 -10.67
N ALA A 168 -3.98 12.85 -9.58
CA ALA A 168 -4.37 14.04 -8.84
C ALA A 168 -3.87 15.32 -9.55
N ALA A 169 -4.74 16.30 -9.76
CA ALA A 169 -4.38 17.57 -10.37
C ALA A 169 -5.21 18.72 -9.79
N ARG A 170 -4.72 19.94 -9.94
CA ARG A 170 -5.49 21.16 -9.66
C ARG A 170 -6.33 21.55 -10.87
N GLU A 171 -7.57 21.87 -10.63
CA GLU A 171 -8.40 22.47 -11.68
C GLU A 171 -7.92 23.88 -12.01
N THR A 172 -7.81 24.19 -13.29
CA THR A 172 -7.42 25.49 -13.80
C THR A 172 -8.38 25.94 -14.91
N GLY A 173 -8.33 27.24 -15.27
CA GLY A 173 -9.20 27.83 -16.29
C GLY A 173 -10.22 28.82 -15.72
N ALA A 174 -11.08 29.32 -16.57
CA ALA A 174 -12.05 30.36 -16.21
C ALA A 174 -13.08 29.82 -15.20
N GLY A 175 -13.15 30.43 -14.01
CA GLY A 175 -14.07 30.04 -12.94
C GLY A 175 -13.54 28.92 -12.03
N ALA A 176 -12.33 28.41 -12.26
CA ALA A 176 -11.72 27.44 -11.36
C ALA A 176 -11.32 28.10 -10.03
N ASP A 177 -11.64 27.42 -8.92
CA ASP A 177 -11.06 27.75 -7.61
C ASP A 177 -9.70 27.06 -7.51
N ALA A 178 -8.63 27.81 -7.28
CA ALA A 178 -7.27 27.30 -7.17
C ALA A 178 -7.10 26.27 -6.04
N SER A 179 -8.06 26.17 -5.11
CA SER A 179 -8.12 25.14 -4.06
C SER A 179 -8.77 23.84 -4.55
N ASN A 180 -9.38 23.81 -5.74
CA ASN A 180 -10.03 22.65 -6.27
C ASN A 180 -8.99 21.60 -6.71
N LEU A 181 -9.01 20.49 -6.01
CA LEU A 181 -8.29 19.27 -6.34
C LEU A 181 -9.26 18.27 -6.98
N GLY A 182 -8.83 17.64 -8.06
CA GLY A 182 -9.58 16.53 -8.66
C GLY A 182 -8.73 15.29 -8.86
N LEU A 183 -9.39 14.20 -9.21
CA LEU A 183 -8.78 12.96 -9.68
C LEU A 183 -9.31 12.65 -11.08
N TRP A 184 -8.40 12.27 -11.97
CA TRP A 184 -8.72 11.85 -13.33
C TRP A 184 -8.16 10.46 -13.60
N LEU A 185 -8.96 9.60 -14.19
CA LEU A 185 -8.47 8.33 -14.72
C LEU A 185 -7.83 8.59 -16.08
N VAL A 186 -6.54 8.27 -16.18
CA VAL A 186 -5.75 8.37 -17.42
C VAL A 186 -5.29 6.97 -17.82
N GLU A 187 -5.63 6.56 -19.03
CA GLU A 187 -5.16 5.28 -19.57
C GLU A 187 -3.67 5.33 -19.90
N LYS A 188 -2.96 4.22 -19.70
CA LYS A 188 -1.52 4.14 -20.03
C LYS A 188 -1.21 4.47 -21.49
N THR A 189 -2.16 4.20 -22.37
CA THR A 189 -2.05 4.43 -23.81
C THR A 189 -2.49 5.82 -24.26
N ALA A 190 -2.91 6.70 -23.32
CA ALA A 190 -3.36 8.03 -23.66
C ALA A 190 -2.26 8.84 -24.35
N PRO A 191 -2.55 9.49 -25.50
CA PRO A 191 -1.58 10.37 -26.15
C PRO A 191 -1.10 11.46 -25.19
N GLY A 192 0.21 11.73 -25.20
CA GLY A 192 0.84 12.71 -24.30
C GLY A 192 1.25 12.15 -22.92
N LEU A 193 0.81 10.95 -22.54
CA LEU A 193 1.29 10.29 -21.33
C LEU A 193 2.59 9.54 -21.62
N THR A 194 3.60 9.79 -20.78
CA THR A 194 4.85 9.01 -20.77
C THR A 194 5.07 8.44 -19.38
N VAL A 195 5.32 7.13 -19.31
CA VAL A 195 5.78 6.43 -18.11
C VAL A 195 7.30 6.39 -18.15
N ASP A 196 7.95 6.98 -17.15
CA ASP A 196 9.42 7.02 -17.07
C ASP A 196 10.01 5.62 -16.82
N PRO A 197 11.31 5.42 -17.03
CA PRO A 197 11.98 4.18 -16.66
C PRO A 197 11.81 3.88 -15.16
N HIS A 198 11.84 2.59 -14.84
CA HIS A 198 11.78 2.12 -13.47
C HIS A 198 12.93 2.69 -12.62
N ALA A 199 12.59 3.22 -11.42
CA ALA A 199 13.58 3.71 -10.49
C ALA A 199 14.31 2.55 -9.80
N ASP A 200 15.62 2.65 -9.63
CA ASP A 200 16.39 1.72 -8.81
C ASP A 200 16.12 2.04 -7.33
N THR A 201 15.44 1.13 -6.63
CA THR A 201 14.98 1.34 -5.25
C THR A 201 15.70 0.41 -4.28
N LEU A 202 15.80 0.83 -3.02
CA LEU A 202 16.40 0.05 -1.94
C LEU A 202 15.68 -1.29 -1.72
N GLY A 203 14.37 -1.25 -1.58
CA GLY A 203 13.47 -2.39 -1.36
C GLY A 203 12.20 -2.26 -2.16
N LEU A 204 11.32 -3.28 -2.05
CA LEU A 204 10.10 -3.42 -2.86
C LEU A 204 10.38 -3.21 -4.35
N ARG A 205 11.53 -3.74 -4.80
CA ARG A 205 12.16 -3.38 -6.07
C ARG A 205 11.28 -3.66 -7.28
N ALA A 206 10.52 -4.75 -7.27
CA ALA A 206 9.61 -5.09 -8.37
C ALA A 206 8.31 -4.29 -8.40
N ALA A 207 8.02 -3.46 -7.37
CA ALA A 207 6.81 -2.65 -7.34
C ALA A 207 6.75 -1.58 -8.44
N GLY A 208 7.82 -1.43 -9.24
CA GLY A 208 7.83 -0.59 -10.43
C GLY A 208 7.59 0.89 -10.13
N LEU A 209 8.33 1.42 -9.14
CA LEU A 209 8.24 2.84 -8.78
C LEU A 209 8.79 3.70 -9.91
N THR A 210 7.95 4.52 -10.53
CA THR A 210 8.33 5.37 -11.67
C THR A 210 7.74 6.76 -11.59
N GLY A 211 8.17 7.65 -12.52
CA GLY A 211 7.51 8.93 -12.80
C GLY A 211 6.51 8.82 -13.95
N LEU A 212 5.61 9.79 -14.02
CA LEU A 212 4.70 10.02 -15.15
C LEU A 212 4.87 11.45 -15.65
N ARG A 213 4.91 11.63 -16.96
CA ARG A 213 4.84 12.95 -17.59
C ARG A 213 3.55 13.05 -18.39
N LEU A 214 2.83 14.13 -18.16
CA LEU A 214 1.60 14.47 -18.85
C LEU A 214 1.86 15.75 -19.68
N ASP A 215 1.79 15.60 -20.98
CA ASP A 215 1.96 16.70 -21.95
C ASP A 215 0.74 16.73 -22.84
N GLN A 216 -0.18 17.67 -22.57
CA GLN A 216 -1.45 17.83 -23.28
C GLN A 216 -2.27 16.54 -23.31
N VAL A 217 -2.34 15.80 -22.21
CA VAL A 217 -3.14 14.57 -22.11
C VAL A 217 -4.61 14.92 -22.05
N VAL A 218 -5.36 14.55 -23.07
CA VAL A 218 -6.80 14.78 -23.16
C VAL A 218 -7.56 13.60 -22.59
N VAL A 219 -8.52 13.87 -21.69
CA VAL A 219 -9.44 12.88 -21.14
C VAL A 219 -10.87 13.42 -21.18
N GLY A 220 -11.82 12.54 -21.46
CA GLY A 220 -13.24 12.92 -21.51
C GLY A 220 -13.84 13.19 -20.13
N PRO A 221 -15.07 13.71 -20.09
CA PRO A 221 -15.75 14.11 -18.84
C PRO A 221 -15.96 12.93 -17.89
N ASP A 222 -16.25 11.75 -18.43
CA ASP A 222 -16.47 10.54 -17.64
C ASP A 222 -15.24 10.06 -16.88
N ASN A 223 -14.04 10.48 -17.30
CA ASN A 223 -12.77 10.12 -16.67
C ASN A 223 -12.48 10.92 -15.39
N ARG A 224 -13.24 11.99 -15.11
CA ARG A 224 -13.13 12.77 -13.88
C ARG A 224 -13.89 12.09 -12.74
N LEU A 225 -13.19 11.78 -11.65
CA LEU A 225 -13.82 11.28 -10.43
C LEU A 225 -14.51 12.42 -9.67
N GLY A 226 -15.56 12.08 -8.91
CA GLY A 226 -16.35 13.03 -8.14
C GLY A 226 -15.65 13.62 -6.91
N VAL A 227 -14.36 13.93 -7.01
CA VAL A 227 -13.55 14.54 -5.95
C VAL A 227 -13.31 16.00 -6.26
N ARG A 228 -13.52 16.87 -5.28
CA ARG A 228 -13.30 18.33 -5.41
C ARG A 228 -12.40 18.91 -4.33
N ARG A 229 -12.20 18.20 -3.23
CA ARG A 229 -11.39 18.63 -2.08
C ARG A 229 -10.65 17.45 -1.47
N MET A 230 -9.54 17.76 -0.82
CA MET A 230 -8.68 16.78 -0.14
C MET A 230 -9.43 15.98 0.93
N GLU A 231 -10.35 16.60 1.63
CA GLU A 231 -11.12 15.97 2.70
C GLU A 231 -11.95 14.78 2.19
N GLU A 232 -12.40 14.84 0.94
CA GLU A 232 -13.19 13.78 0.30
C GLU A 232 -12.35 12.52 0.05
N LEU A 233 -11.03 12.66 -0.05
CA LEU A 233 -10.07 11.56 -0.18
C LEU A 233 -9.61 10.99 1.16
N GLN A 234 -9.95 11.63 2.29
CA GLN A 234 -9.41 11.24 3.59
C GLN A 234 -9.63 9.76 3.90
N ARG A 235 -10.85 9.26 3.67
CA ARG A 235 -11.16 7.85 3.92
C ARG A 235 -10.38 6.89 3.02
N LEU A 236 -10.19 7.21 1.75
CA LEU A 236 -9.36 6.44 0.82
C LEU A 236 -7.91 6.36 1.31
N LEU A 237 -7.35 7.51 1.73
CA LEU A 237 -5.99 7.60 2.23
C LEU A 237 -5.82 6.89 3.57
N ASP A 238 -6.81 6.91 4.44
CA ASP A 238 -6.80 6.19 5.71
C ASP A 238 -6.81 4.67 5.47
N GLY A 239 -7.63 4.19 4.53
CA GLY A 239 -7.58 2.80 4.10
C GLY A 239 -6.18 2.40 3.61
N ALA A 240 -5.57 3.20 2.75
CA ALA A 240 -4.21 2.94 2.25
C ALA A 240 -3.17 2.89 3.39
N ARG A 241 -3.27 3.75 4.41
CA ARG A 241 -2.40 3.72 5.61
C ARG A 241 -2.53 2.40 6.37
N ILE A 242 -3.76 1.95 6.60
CA ILE A 242 -4.03 0.67 7.26
C ILE A 242 -3.44 -0.50 6.45
N ALA A 243 -3.64 -0.49 5.13
CA ALA A 243 -3.12 -1.52 4.24
C ALA A 243 -1.57 -1.58 4.22
N VAL A 244 -0.89 -0.42 4.25
CA VAL A 244 0.57 -0.36 4.40
C VAL A 244 1.01 -0.83 5.79
N GLY A 245 0.22 -0.59 6.82
CA GLY A 245 0.43 -1.19 8.14
C GLY A 245 0.43 -2.72 8.08
N ALA A 246 -0.54 -3.32 7.39
CA ALA A 246 -0.63 -4.76 7.19
C ALA A 246 0.54 -5.31 6.36
N LEU A 247 0.95 -4.61 5.30
CA LEU A 247 2.15 -4.91 4.52
C LEU A 247 3.39 -4.99 5.44
N ALA A 248 3.56 -4.00 6.31
CA ALA A 248 4.68 -3.93 7.24
C ALA A 248 4.64 -5.09 8.27
N VAL A 249 3.47 -5.45 8.79
CA VAL A 249 3.29 -6.61 9.69
C VAL A 249 3.73 -7.91 9.01
N GLY A 250 3.33 -8.13 7.75
CA GLY A 250 3.73 -9.33 7.00
C GLY A 250 5.25 -9.39 6.78
N ILE A 251 5.89 -8.26 6.48
CA ILE A 251 7.36 -8.16 6.36
C ILE A 251 8.04 -8.44 7.71
N ALA A 252 7.52 -7.91 8.82
CA ALA A 252 8.02 -8.18 10.16
C ALA A 252 7.95 -9.67 10.51
N GLU A 253 6.80 -10.31 10.25
CA GLU A 253 6.61 -11.74 10.46
C GLU A 253 7.63 -12.57 9.68
N ALA A 254 7.87 -12.22 8.41
CA ALA A 254 8.89 -12.87 7.58
C ALA A 254 10.30 -12.77 8.19
N GLY A 255 10.65 -11.61 8.71
CA GLY A 255 11.92 -11.39 9.41
C GLY A 255 12.06 -12.23 10.67
N LEU A 256 11.03 -12.21 11.52
CA LEU A 256 10.97 -12.97 12.77
C LEU A 256 11.07 -14.49 12.52
N GLU A 257 10.30 -15.01 11.58
CA GLU A 257 10.31 -16.45 11.26
C GLU A 257 11.66 -16.93 10.75
N ARG A 258 12.30 -16.16 9.86
CA ARG A 258 13.64 -16.48 9.36
C ARG A 258 14.66 -16.46 10.49
N ALA A 259 14.60 -15.42 11.35
CA ALA A 259 15.50 -15.31 12.50
C ALA A 259 15.34 -16.47 13.48
N LEU A 260 14.10 -16.84 13.81
CA LEU A 260 13.82 -17.94 14.71
C LEU A 260 14.28 -19.28 14.14
N ARG A 261 14.03 -19.54 12.84
CA ARG A 261 14.50 -20.76 12.16
C ARG A 261 16.02 -20.85 12.19
N TYR A 262 16.69 -19.78 11.77
CA TYR A 262 18.15 -19.72 11.78
C TYR A 262 18.73 -19.93 13.18
N ALA A 263 18.15 -19.27 14.19
CA ALA A 263 18.62 -19.40 15.55
C ALA A 263 18.51 -20.83 16.12
N ARG A 264 17.50 -21.59 15.70
CA ARG A 264 17.32 -22.99 16.08
C ARG A 264 18.31 -23.94 15.39
N GLU A 265 18.68 -23.64 14.14
CA GLU A 265 19.51 -24.48 13.31
C GLU A 265 21.01 -24.20 13.44
N ARG A 266 21.39 -22.96 13.79
CA ARG A 266 22.78 -22.51 13.84
C ARG A 266 23.44 -22.85 15.16
N PRO A 267 24.47 -23.72 15.20
CA PRO A 267 25.24 -23.98 16.41
C PRO A 267 26.36 -22.94 16.56
N GLN A 268 26.58 -22.45 17.77
CA GLN A 268 27.78 -21.73 18.22
C GLN A 268 27.98 -21.99 19.72
N PHE A 269 29.27 -22.09 20.16
CA PHE A 269 29.61 -22.37 21.57
C PHE A 269 28.92 -23.65 22.09
N VAL A 270 28.91 -24.71 21.26
CA VAL A 270 28.43 -26.07 21.58
C VAL A 270 26.89 -26.20 21.66
N THR A 271 26.12 -25.14 21.44
CA THR A 271 24.66 -25.19 21.45
C THR A 271 24.06 -24.40 20.30
N SER A 272 22.75 -24.52 20.04
CA SER A 272 22.05 -23.66 19.10
C SER A 272 22.05 -22.23 19.63
N ILE A 273 22.17 -21.24 18.73
CA ILE A 273 22.23 -19.83 19.18
C ILE A 273 20.92 -19.36 19.80
N VAL A 274 19.80 -20.04 19.61
CA VAL A 274 18.53 -19.76 20.30
C VAL A 274 18.63 -19.92 21.82
N GLU A 275 19.61 -20.68 22.33
CA GLU A 275 19.86 -20.84 23.76
C GLU A 275 20.66 -19.68 24.38
N HIS A 276 21.20 -18.79 23.56
CA HIS A 276 21.93 -17.63 24.06
C HIS A 276 20.97 -16.49 24.44
N GLN A 277 21.10 -15.97 25.65
CA GLN A 277 20.23 -14.93 26.21
C GLN A 277 20.12 -13.71 25.29
N SER A 278 21.21 -13.25 24.68
CA SER A 278 21.21 -12.10 23.78
C SER A 278 20.36 -12.31 22.51
N VAL A 279 20.29 -13.56 22.02
CA VAL A 279 19.45 -13.95 20.87
C VAL A 279 17.98 -14.05 21.31
N GLN A 280 17.73 -14.64 22.50
CA GLN A 280 16.38 -14.77 23.06
C GLN A 280 15.72 -13.40 23.28
N LEU A 281 16.46 -12.42 23.81
CA LEU A 281 15.96 -11.07 24.01
C LEU A 281 15.54 -10.42 22.69
N ARG A 282 16.37 -10.52 21.64
CA ARG A 282 16.03 -9.99 20.30
C ARG A 282 14.81 -10.64 19.69
N LEU A 283 14.69 -11.96 19.81
CA LEU A 283 13.52 -12.70 19.29
C LEU A 283 12.25 -12.35 20.07
N ALA A 284 12.36 -12.16 21.39
CA ALA A 284 11.23 -11.76 22.22
C ALA A 284 10.74 -10.35 21.87
N ASP A 285 11.66 -9.39 21.73
CA ASP A 285 11.33 -8.02 21.34
C ASP A 285 10.69 -7.99 19.95
N ALA A 286 11.27 -8.73 18.99
CA ALA A 286 10.72 -8.84 17.63
C ALA A 286 9.31 -9.44 17.64
N ALA A 287 9.06 -10.48 18.42
CA ALA A 287 7.76 -11.10 18.55
C ALA A 287 6.72 -10.16 19.19
N ALA A 288 7.12 -9.43 20.24
CA ALA A 288 6.26 -8.45 20.91
C ALA A 288 5.88 -7.29 19.97
N ASP A 289 6.86 -6.73 19.26
CA ASP A 289 6.65 -5.65 18.28
C ASP A 289 5.71 -6.09 17.15
N THR A 290 5.94 -7.27 16.56
CA THR A 290 5.10 -7.81 15.49
C THR A 290 3.67 -8.05 15.96
N HIS A 291 3.51 -8.61 17.17
CA HIS A 291 2.17 -8.86 17.74
C HIS A 291 1.42 -7.56 18.01
N ALA A 292 2.07 -6.58 18.64
CA ALA A 292 1.47 -5.27 18.91
C ALA A 292 1.09 -4.53 17.62
N ALA A 293 1.97 -4.55 16.61
CA ALA A 293 1.71 -3.95 15.30
C ALA A 293 0.46 -4.56 14.64
N ARG A 294 0.36 -5.89 14.65
CA ARG A 294 -0.81 -6.60 14.12
C ARG A 294 -2.10 -6.19 14.83
N LEU A 295 -2.10 -6.09 16.15
CA LEU A 295 -3.28 -5.70 16.91
C LEU A 295 -3.77 -4.30 16.54
N VAL A 296 -2.87 -3.32 16.44
CA VAL A 296 -3.23 -1.94 16.08
C VAL A 296 -3.75 -1.84 14.64
N VAL A 297 -3.12 -2.55 13.70
CA VAL A 297 -3.58 -2.59 12.29
C VAL A 297 -4.98 -3.18 12.18
N HIS A 298 -5.23 -4.31 12.87
CA HIS A 298 -6.55 -4.94 12.83
C HIS A 298 -7.64 -4.14 13.54
N GLU A 299 -7.30 -3.43 14.61
CA GLU A 299 -8.22 -2.50 15.26
C GLU A 299 -8.61 -1.38 14.28
N ALA A 300 -7.63 -0.79 13.60
CA ALA A 300 -7.87 0.22 12.59
C ALA A 300 -8.73 -0.29 11.40
N ALA A 301 -8.48 -1.51 10.94
CA ALA A 301 -9.25 -2.13 9.88
C ALA A 301 -10.72 -2.35 10.28
N ARG A 302 -10.98 -2.82 11.49
CA ARG A 302 -12.35 -3.00 12.01
C ARG A 302 -13.10 -1.67 12.19
N ALA A 303 -12.42 -0.64 12.70
CA ALA A 303 -13.00 0.70 12.80
C ALA A 303 -13.33 1.26 11.40
N TYR A 304 -12.47 0.98 10.43
CA TYR A 304 -12.72 1.32 9.03
C TYR A 304 -13.98 0.61 8.49
N ASP A 305 -14.15 -0.68 8.74
CA ASP A 305 -15.34 -1.44 8.34
C ASP A 305 -16.61 -0.92 9.03
N ALA A 306 -16.52 -0.58 10.31
CA ALA A 306 -17.60 0.01 11.10
C ALA A 306 -17.97 1.44 10.69
N ARG A 307 -17.25 2.04 9.71
CA ARG A 307 -17.41 3.43 9.27
C ARG A 307 -17.21 4.48 10.36
N GLU A 308 -16.43 4.14 11.38
CA GLU A 308 -16.04 5.06 12.45
C GLU A 308 -15.04 6.13 11.94
N PRO A 309 -14.88 7.26 12.64
CA PRO A 309 -13.77 8.17 12.44
C PRO A 309 -12.43 7.44 12.68
N VAL A 310 -11.64 7.22 11.62
CA VAL A 310 -10.50 6.31 11.68
C VAL A 310 -9.14 7.01 11.46
N ALA A 311 -9.13 8.29 11.13
CA ALA A 311 -7.90 9.00 10.72
C ALA A 311 -6.77 8.88 11.75
N ARG A 312 -7.05 9.08 13.05
CA ARG A 312 -6.05 8.93 14.13
C ARG A 312 -5.56 7.49 14.25
N LEU A 313 -6.47 6.53 14.21
CA LEU A 313 -6.15 5.13 14.38
C LEU A 313 -5.40 4.58 13.15
N ALA A 314 -5.78 4.96 11.93
CA ALA A 314 -5.08 4.62 10.70
C ALA A 314 -3.63 5.17 10.68
N ALA A 315 -3.46 6.42 11.10
CA ALA A 315 -2.13 7.01 11.23
C ALA A 315 -1.29 6.31 12.31
N THR A 316 -1.89 5.95 13.45
CA THR A 316 -1.23 5.20 14.52
C THR A 316 -0.81 3.80 14.06
N ALA A 317 -1.70 3.10 13.36
CA ALA A 317 -1.43 1.77 12.82
C ALA A 317 -0.27 1.80 11.81
N LYS A 318 -0.30 2.75 10.87
CA LYS A 318 0.78 2.92 9.90
C LYS A 318 2.10 3.26 10.58
N LEU A 319 2.12 4.24 11.46
CA LEU A 319 3.33 4.67 12.16
C LEU A 319 3.96 3.52 12.95
N PHE A 320 3.17 2.89 13.82
CA PHE A 320 3.69 1.85 14.71
C PHE A 320 4.13 0.61 13.94
N ALA A 321 3.31 0.11 13.00
CA ALA A 321 3.61 -1.11 12.28
C ALA A 321 4.85 -0.97 11.38
N THR A 322 5.04 0.18 10.71
CA THR A 322 6.18 0.35 9.81
C THR A 322 7.49 0.52 10.54
N GLU A 323 7.52 1.27 11.66
CA GLU A 323 8.70 1.40 12.50
C GLU A 323 9.03 0.08 13.22
N ALA A 324 8.01 -0.65 13.68
CA ALA A 324 8.21 -1.99 14.27
C ALA A 324 8.80 -2.97 13.25
N ALA A 325 8.31 -2.97 12.00
CA ALA A 325 8.84 -3.84 10.95
C ALA A 325 10.33 -3.60 10.68
N THR A 326 10.76 -2.34 10.65
CA THR A 326 12.19 -2.01 10.49
C THR A 326 13.02 -2.53 11.65
N ARG A 327 12.55 -2.34 12.91
CA ARG A 327 13.25 -2.87 14.10
C ARG A 327 13.32 -4.40 14.11
N VAL A 328 12.22 -5.06 13.80
CA VAL A 328 12.14 -6.53 13.72
C VAL A 328 13.11 -7.07 12.67
N CYS A 329 13.14 -6.47 11.49
CA CYS A 329 14.04 -6.88 10.42
C CYS A 329 15.52 -6.60 10.76
N ASP A 330 15.81 -5.51 11.49
CA ASP A 330 17.15 -5.26 12.02
C ASP A 330 17.58 -6.37 13.01
N HIS A 331 16.71 -6.72 13.94
CA HIS A 331 16.94 -7.85 14.86
C HIS A 331 17.16 -9.16 14.08
N ALA A 332 16.40 -9.39 13.02
CA ALA A 332 16.54 -10.58 12.19
C ALA A 332 17.92 -10.66 11.50
N ILE A 333 18.40 -9.55 10.92
CA ILE A 333 19.76 -9.48 10.36
C ILE A 333 20.79 -9.74 11.46
N GLN A 334 20.64 -9.12 12.62
CA GLN A 334 21.60 -9.27 13.72
C GLN A 334 21.65 -10.70 14.27
N VAL A 335 20.52 -11.41 14.32
CA VAL A 335 20.49 -12.84 14.72
C VAL A 335 21.23 -13.73 13.72
N HIS A 336 21.17 -13.42 12.42
CA HIS A 336 21.91 -14.14 11.38
C HIS A 336 23.43 -13.81 11.40
N GLY A 337 23.84 -12.70 12.05
CA GLY A 337 25.22 -12.24 12.05
C GLY A 337 25.70 -11.90 10.63
N GLY A 338 26.93 -12.27 10.27
CA GLY A 338 27.49 -12.02 8.94
C GLY A 338 26.65 -12.60 7.78
N TYR A 339 25.99 -13.72 7.99
CA TYR A 339 25.07 -14.29 7.02
C TYR A 339 23.79 -13.45 6.78
N GLY A 340 23.36 -12.67 7.77
CA GLY A 340 22.25 -11.74 7.60
C GLY A 340 22.54 -10.58 6.64
N TYR A 341 23.81 -10.33 6.37
CA TYR A 341 24.26 -9.33 5.39
C TYR A 341 24.41 -9.90 3.98
N CYS A 342 24.26 -11.23 3.82
CA CYS A 342 24.33 -11.92 2.54
C CYS A 342 22.93 -12.14 1.96
N THR A 343 22.79 -11.94 0.65
CA THR A 343 21.50 -12.05 -0.06
C THR A 343 20.91 -13.47 -0.08
N GLU A 344 21.72 -14.50 0.12
CA GLU A 344 21.30 -15.92 0.12
C GLU A 344 20.27 -16.26 1.21
N TYR A 345 20.27 -15.53 2.33
CA TYR A 345 19.35 -15.75 3.45
C TYR A 345 18.06 -14.92 3.34
N HIS A 346 17.99 -14.01 2.39
CA HIS A 346 16.81 -13.16 2.10
C HIS A 346 16.29 -12.35 3.30
N VAL A 347 16.98 -12.34 4.43
CA VAL A 347 16.58 -11.58 5.62
C VAL A 347 16.85 -10.08 5.42
N GLU A 348 17.93 -9.75 4.69
CA GLU A 348 18.28 -8.38 4.31
C GLU A 348 17.19 -7.76 3.40
N ARG A 349 16.54 -8.56 2.54
CA ARG A 349 15.43 -8.11 1.70
C ARG A 349 14.28 -7.61 2.56
N SER A 350 13.91 -8.33 3.62
CA SER A 350 12.85 -7.88 4.54
C SER A 350 13.18 -6.52 5.16
N TYR A 351 14.45 -6.27 5.52
CA TYR A 351 14.89 -4.97 6.05
C TYR A 351 14.79 -3.85 5.00
N ARG A 352 15.22 -4.11 3.78
CA ARG A 352 15.11 -3.15 2.66
C ARG A 352 13.66 -2.82 2.34
N ASP A 353 12.81 -3.83 2.30
CA ASP A 353 11.37 -3.69 2.04
C ASP A 353 10.65 -2.93 3.16
N ALA A 354 10.96 -3.22 4.43
CA ALA A 354 10.37 -2.56 5.60
C ALA A 354 10.61 -1.04 5.57
N LYS A 355 11.78 -0.60 5.13
CA LYS A 355 12.13 0.84 5.09
C LYS A 355 11.22 1.64 4.17
N MET A 356 10.81 1.07 3.04
CA MET A 356 9.87 1.74 2.13
C MET A 356 8.52 1.99 2.81
N CYS A 357 8.06 1.10 3.67
CA CYS A 357 6.80 1.26 4.38
C CYS A 357 6.78 2.48 5.30
N GLU A 358 7.91 2.89 5.88
CA GLU A 358 8.00 4.12 6.68
C GLU A 358 7.86 5.39 5.83
N VAL A 359 8.36 5.36 4.59
CA VAL A 359 8.45 6.52 3.70
C VAL A 359 7.17 6.74 2.91
N ALA A 360 6.60 5.65 2.36
CA ALA A 360 5.45 5.71 1.47
C ALA A 360 4.14 6.02 2.21
N TYR A 361 3.15 6.51 1.45
CA TYR A 361 1.78 6.77 1.91
C TYR A 361 1.71 7.74 3.11
N GLY A 362 2.61 8.69 3.10
CA GLY A 362 2.86 9.65 4.17
C GLY A 362 3.91 9.15 5.16
N PRO A 363 5.09 9.80 5.23
CA PRO A 363 6.19 9.38 6.09
C PRO A 363 5.81 9.39 7.57
N SER A 364 6.60 8.69 8.39
CA SER A 364 6.38 8.55 9.84
C SER A 364 6.12 9.88 10.55
N ASP A 365 6.84 10.94 10.19
CA ASP A 365 6.65 12.26 10.80
C ASP A 365 5.29 12.87 10.42
N LEU A 366 4.83 12.69 9.19
CA LEU A 366 3.48 13.14 8.79
C LEU A 366 2.40 12.39 9.58
N GLN A 367 2.58 11.08 9.86
CA GLN A 367 1.63 10.35 10.69
C GLN A 367 1.57 10.92 12.12
N ARG A 368 2.70 11.32 12.70
CA ARG A 368 2.74 11.98 14.01
C ARG A 368 1.94 13.28 14.01
N PHE A 369 2.04 14.10 12.97
CA PHE A 369 1.22 15.31 12.82
C PHE A 369 -0.26 14.98 12.70
N VAL A 370 -0.64 13.99 11.91
CA VAL A 370 -2.04 13.55 11.78
C VAL A 370 -2.59 13.11 13.13
N ILE A 371 -1.86 12.29 13.88
CA ILE A 371 -2.28 11.81 15.20
C ILE A 371 -2.57 12.98 16.13
N VAL A 372 -1.63 13.94 16.25
CA VAL A 372 -1.81 15.09 17.17
C VAL A 372 -2.96 15.99 16.70
N ARG A 373 -3.08 16.23 15.40
CA ARG A 373 -4.19 17.01 14.82
C ARG A 373 -5.55 16.41 15.19
N GLU A 374 -5.70 15.11 15.04
CA GLU A 374 -6.97 14.45 15.38
C GLU A 374 -7.21 14.41 16.89
N MET A 375 -6.18 14.24 17.73
CA MET A 375 -6.32 14.35 19.19
C MET A 375 -6.84 15.72 19.62
N VAL A 376 -6.34 16.81 19.01
CA VAL A 376 -6.82 18.17 19.30
C VAL A 376 -8.27 18.32 18.88
N ARG A 377 -8.65 17.86 17.68
CA ARG A 377 -10.04 17.90 17.21
C ARG A 377 -11.00 17.13 18.12
N GLU A 378 -10.60 15.96 18.59
CA GLU A 378 -11.38 15.13 19.52
C GLU A 378 -11.55 15.86 20.88
N ALA A 379 -10.49 16.48 21.38
CA ALA A 379 -10.54 17.25 22.63
C ALA A 379 -11.45 18.48 22.52
N ASP A 380 -11.35 19.24 21.43
CA ASP A 380 -12.20 20.42 21.18
C ASP A 380 -13.69 20.02 21.08
N ALA A 381 -13.99 18.91 20.42
CA ALA A 381 -15.35 18.37 20.34
C ALA A 381 -15.87 17.91 21.73
N GLY A 382 -15.01 17.27 22.53
CA GLY A 382 -15.34 16.86 23.91
C GLY A 382 -15.58 18.05 24.84
N TRP A 383 -14.81 19.13 24.71
CA TRP A 383 -15.00 20.35 25.51
C TRP A 383 -16.25 21.11 25.09
N ALA A 384 -16.61 21.12 23.81
CA ALA A 384 -17.86 21.73 23.33
C ALA A 384 -19.13 21.05 23.87
N LEU A 385 -19.05 19.76 24.25
CA LEU A 385 -20.16 19.03 24.88
C LEU A 385 -20.26 19.26 26.39
N LEU A 386 -19.23 19.86 27.03
CA LEU A 386 -19.20 20.16 28.47
C LEU A 386 -19.54 21.62 28.79
N GLN A 387 -19.70 22.47 27.77
CA GLN A 387 -20.21 23.87 27.87
C GLN A 387 -21.70 23.94 27.57
#